data_aa7e1f980d43c889a2c31850ed7c2e97
#
_entry.id   aa7e1f980d43c889a2c31850ed7c2e97
#
_cell.length_a   1.000
_cell.length_b   1.000
_cell.length_c   1.000
_cell.angle_alpha   90.00
_cell.angle_beta   90.00
_cell.angle_gamma   90.00
#
_symmetry.space_group_name_H-M   'P 1'
#
loop_
_entity.id
_entity.type
_entity.pdbx_description
1 polymer ?
#
loop_
_entity_poly.entity_id
_entity_poly.type
_entity_poly.pdbx_seq_one_letter_code
_entity_poly.pdbx_strand_id
1 'polypeptide(L)'
;SFASGVKRISIQDRAIDYHGQPVRSKLGGTLWGIADNVDYLEELGVNCVYLNPIFVAGEYHKYDLLDYFHVDPCFGGDEALHHLVRVLHARGIRILIDGVFNHCGWHFFAFEDVVEKGEASSYRDWFYGLKFPVVCPDDPEDYPEYECFAYERMMPKLDTANPAVREYFCEVGRYWVKNFHIDGWRLDVASEVDDGFWRAFRKAVKEIDPDVLLIGEVWESAGHWLQGDMFDSTMNYDFRKHCNLFFAEQSIDASDFAGRITDMLMRYRMQMTPAQMNLLDSHDVSRFLSLCGGDMRRYRLAILFMMTFVGMPTVFYGDELGVQGLSEEEYRCPMPWDNENSTLCTFFKEAIAMRKKLEPLRCGDFRVVSAERGSGLIIYAREYCNQRVTICINRGGKAVDLDEEYGKLHWSEGLDHRKLYDHGFAVFVDGQC
;
A
#
# COMPACT_ATOMS: atom_id res chain seq x y z
N SER A 1 -0.96 -1.33 -14.37
CA SER A 1 -1.20 -2.77 -14.48
C SER A 1 0.12 -3.53 -14.54
N PHE A 2 0.37 -4.42 -13.58
CA PHE A 2 1.64 -5.13 -13.43
C PHE A 2 1.97 -6.03 -14.63
N ALA A 3 1.11 -6.96 -14.99
CA ALA A 3 1.36 -7.85 -16.12
C ALA A 3 0.08 -8.36 -16.79
N SER A 4 0.13 -8.54 -18.12
CA SER A 4 -0.89 -9.22 -18.88
C SER A 4 -0.48 -10.68 -19.09
N GLY A 5 -1.11 -11.61 -18.40
CA GLY A 5 -0.81 -13.04 -18.55
C GLY A 5 -1.13 -13.60 -19.92
N VAL A 6 -0.75 -14.86 -20.14
CA VAL A 6 -0.96 -15.62 -21.39
C VAL A 6 -2.45 -15.74 -21.73
N LYS A 7 -3.33 -15.80 -20.74
CA LYS A 7 -4.79 -15.78 -20.93
C LYS A 7 -5.29 -14.33 -20.93
N ARG A 8 -5.13 -13.63 -22.03
CA ARG A 8 -5.75 -12.31 -22.22
C ARG A 8 -7.26 -12.49 -22.32
N ILE A 9 -7.99 -12.07 -21.30
CA ILE A 9 -9.39 -11.75 -21.44
C ILE A 9 -9.42 -10.34 -22.08
N SER A 10 -9.97 -10.23 -23.25
CA SER A 10 -10.05 -8.97 -23.98
C SER A 10 -10.90 -7.98 -23.18
N ILE A 11 -10.30 -6.89 -22.76
CA ILE A 11 -11.00 -5.74 -22.15
C ILE A 11 -11.92 -5.05 -23.17
N GLN A 12 -11.79 -5.38 -24.46
CA GLN A 12 -12.65 -4.85 -25.53
C GLN A 12 -14.14 -5.17 -25.36
N ASP A 13 -14.50 -6.11 -24.47
CA ASP A 13 -15.90 -6.46 -24.21
C ASP A 13 -16.58 -5.54 -23.16
N ARG A 14 -15.82 -4.69 -22.47
CA ARG A 14 -16.35 -3.62 -21.60
C ARG A 14 -15.97 -2.26 -22.17
N ALA A 15 -16.61 -1.90 -23.26
CA ALA A 15 -16.24 -0.70 -24.01
C ALA A 15 -16.66 0.61 -23.32
N ILE A 16 -17.49 0.58 -22.28
CA ILE A 16 -18.15 1.77 -21.76
C ILE A 16 -18.31 1.63 -20.24
N ASP A 17 -17.87 2.65 -19.47
CA ASP A 17 -18.15 2.79 -18.05
C ASP A 17 -19.60 3.23 -17.78
N TYR A 18 -19.99 3.45 -16.53
CA TYR A 18 -21.32 3.96 -16.15
C TYR A 18 -21.65 5.32 -16.74
N HIS A 19 -20.67 6.10 -17.13
CA HIS A 19 -20.81 7.41 -17.74
C HIS A 19 -20.81 7.37 -19.28
N GLY A 20 -20.79 6.16 -19.88
CA GLY A 20 -20.74 5.99 -21.33
C GLY A 20 -19.37 6.30 -21.94
N GLN A 21 -18.31 6.39 -21.13
CA GLN A 21 -16.96 6.66 -21.61
C GLN A 21 -16.20 5.36 -21.91
N PRO A 22 -15.30 5.36 -22.88
CA PRO A 22 -14.46 4.20 -23.14
C PRO A 22 -13.64 3.85 -21.91
N VAL A 23 -13.83 2.67 -21.32
CA VAL A 23 -12.97 2.15 -20.27
C VAL A 23 -11.53 2.14 -20.80
N ARG A 24 -10.56 2.56 -19.97
CA ARG A 24 -9.15 2.58 -20.33
C ARG A 24 -8.65 1.18 -20.68
N SER A 25 -8.84 0.78 -21.93
CA SER A 25 -8.56 -0.55 -22.46
C SER A 25 -7.09 -0.96 -22.47
N LYS A 26 -6.18 -0.08 -21.99
CA LYS A 26 -4.73 -0.25 -22.14
C LYS A 26 -4.02 -0.89 -20.95
N LEU A 27 -4.66 -1.06 -19.80
CA LEU A 27 -3.98 -1.56 -18.60
C LEU A 27 -3.74 -3.07 -18.67
N GLY A 28 -4.75 -3.87 -19.02
CA GLY A 28 -4.65 -5.28 -19.39
C GLY A 28 -4.00 -6.24 -18.39
N GLY A 29 -3.78 -5.85 -17.14
CA GLY A 29 -3.21 -6.71 -16.11
C GLY A 29 -4.18 -7.80 -15.68
N THR A 30 -3.64 -9.03 -15.44
CA THR A 30 -4.42 -10.17 -14.97
C THR A 30 -3.71 -10.88 -13.83
N LEU A 31 -4.45 -11.68 -13.05
CA LEU A 31 -3.85 -12.52 -12.01
C LEU A 31 -2.95 -13.61 -12.61
N TRP A 32 -3.28 -14.10 -13.81
CA TRP A 32 -2.41 -14.99 -14.59
C TRP A 32 -1.07 -14.33 -14.90
N GLY A 33 -1.10 -13.04 -15.29
CA GLY A 33 0.13 -12.31 -15.57
C GLY A 33 1.03 -12.12 -14.37
N ILE A 34 0.47 -11.99 -13.17
CA ILE A 34 1.27 -11.95 -11.94
C ILE A 34 1.90 -13.33 -11.70
N ALA A 35 1.11 -14.41 -11.84
CA ALA A 35 1.62 -15.77 -11.68
C ALA A 35 2.72 -16.13 -12.68
N ASP A 36 2.58 -15.70 -13.94
CA ASP A 36 3.58 -15.92 -15.00
C ASP A 36 4.92 -15.17 -14.73
N ASN A 37 4.87 -14.11 -13.91
CA ASN A 37 6.03 -13.28 -13.55
C ASN A 37 6.47 -13.45 -12.09
N VAL A 38 6.14 -14.58 -11.46
CA VAL A 38 6.52 -14.84 -10.05
C VAL A 38 8.03 -14.88 -9.85
N ASP A 39 8.80 -15.35 -10.83
CA ASP A 39 10.26 -15.37 -10.77
C ASP A 39 10.85 -13.96 -10.64
N TYR A 40 10.28 -12.98 -11.35
CA TYR A 40 10.64 -11.57 -11.19
C TYR A 40 10.40 -11.07 -9.76
N LEU A 41 9.24 -11.39 -9.17
CA LEU A 41 8.90 -11.01 -7.79
C LEU A 41 9.85 -11.64 -6.77
N GLU A 42 10.19 -12.92 -6.97
CA GLU A 42 11.16 -13.62 -6.13
C GLU A 42 12.57 -13.02 -6.26
N GLU A 43 13.04 -12.74 -7.48
CA GLU A 43 14.32 -12.09 -7.74
C GLU A 43 14.41 -10.66 -7.19
N LEU A 44 13.33 -9.89 -7.28
CA LEU A 44 13.24 -8.57 -6.64
C LEU A 44 13.33 -8.70 -5.13
N GLY A 45 12.91 -9.84 -4.60
CA GLY A 45 13.04 -10.19 -3.21
C GLY A 45 11.81 -9.84 -2.37
N VAL A 46 10.65 -9.58 -2.96
CA VAL A 46 9.41 -9.37 -2.21
C VAL A 46 8.95 -10.66 -1.52
N ASN A 47 8.24 -10.53 -0.42
CA ASN A 47 7.71 -11.64 0.37
C ASN A 47 6.20 -11.54 0.60
N CYS A 48 5.58 -10.49 0.07
CA CYS A 48 4.14 -10.28 0.11
C CYS A 48 3.70 -9.46 -1.11
N VAL A 49 2.61 -9.85 -1.73
CA VAL A 49 1.94 -9.10 -2.81
C VAL A 49 0.63 -8.56 -2.25
N TYR A 50 0.40 -7.26 -2.39
CA TYR A 50 -0.89 -6.64 -2.15
C TYR A 50 -1.56 -6.34 -3.49
N LEU A 51 -2.79 -6.78 -3.66
CA LEU A 51 -3.61 -6.54 -4.83
C LEU A 51 -4.66 -5.46 -4.54
N ASN A 52 -4.76 -4.45 -5.40
CA ASN A 52 -5.92 -3.56 -5.47
C ASN A 52 -7.19 -4.40 -5.72
N PRO A 53 -8.41 -3.82 -5.60
CA PRO A 53 -9.64 -4.60 -5.71
C PRO A 53 -9.69 -5.47 -6.97
N ILE A 54 -10.04 -6.73 -6.78
CA ILE A 54 -10.09 -7.74 -7.83
C ILE A 54 -11.50 -8.29 -8.08
N PHE A 55 -12.47 -7.87 -7.28
CA PHE A 55 -13.84 -8.36 -7.35
C PHE A 55 -14.62 -7.76 -8.50
N VAL A 56 -15.77 -8.35 -8.81
CA VAL A 56 -16.67 -7.84 -9.84
C VAL A 56 -17.14 -6.43 -9.48
N ALA A 57 -16.86 -5.48 -10.36
CA ALA A 57 -17.18 -4.06 -10.17
C ALA A 57 -17.51 -3.39 -11.49
N GLY A 58 -18.13 -2.22 -11.44
CA GLY A 58 -18.56 -1.48 -12.61
C GLY A 58 -17.41 -0.80 -13.33
N GLU A 59 -16.58 -0.05 -12.57
CA GLU A 59 -15.53 0.79 -13.12
C GLU A 59 -14.17 0.06 -13.19
N TYR A 60 -13.23 0.66 -13.94
CA TYR A 60 -11.88 0.09 -14.12
C TYR A 60 -11.07 0.00 -12.84
N HIS A 61 -11.27 0.95 -11.90
CA HIS A 61 -10.55 1.00 -10.62
C HIS A 61 -11.02 -0.05 -9.61
N LYS A 62 -12.23 -0.60 -9.82
CA LYS A 62 -12.81 -1.68 -9.03
C LYS A 62 -13.17 -1.34 -7.58
N TYR A 63 -13.31 -0.05 -7.23
CA TYR A 63 -13.78 0.36 -5.90
C TYR A 63 -15.31 0.43 -5.78
N ASP A 64 -16.05 0.36 -6.86
CA ASP A 64 -17.51 0.30 -6.94
C ASP A 64 -18.01 -1.15 -7.05
N LEU A 65 -17.83 -1.93 -6.00
CA LEU A 65 -18.04 -3.38 -6.01
C LEU A 65 -19.51 -3.77 -6.18
N LEU A 66 -19.75 -4.78 -7.03
CA LEU A 66 -21.06 -5.34 -7.34
C LEU A 66 -21.25 -6.74 -6.75
N ASP A 67 -20.16 -7.53 -6.71
CA ASP A 67 -20.15 -8.88 -6.13
C ASP A 67 -18.86 -9.08 -5.32
N TYR A 68 -19.01 -9.41 -4.06
CA TYR A 68 -17.92 -9.59 -3.11
C TYR A 68 -17.43 -11.05 -3.01
N PHE A 69 -18.05 -12.00 -3.73
CA PHE A 69 -17.73 -13.40 -3.65
C PHE A 69 -17.08 -13.98 -4.91
N HIS A 70 -16.91 -13.16 -5.95
CA HIS A 70 -16.28 -13.58 -7.20
C HIS A 70 -15.22 -12.59 -7.67
N VAL A 71 -14.12 -13.13 -8.16
CA VAL A 71 -13.10 -12.36 -8.86
C VAL A 71 -13.62 -11.93 -10.22
N ASP A 72 -13.40 -10.67 -10.57
CA ASP A 72 -13.82 -10.16 -11.88
C ASP A 72 -13.21 -10.99 -13.03
N PRO A 73 -14.03 -11.44 -13.99
CA PRO A 73 -13.55 -12.19 -15.16
C PRO A 73 -12.43 -11.50 -15.94
N CYS A 74 -12.36 -10.15 -15.91
CA CYS A 74 -11.30 -9.41 -16.59
C CYS A 74 -9.91 -9.69 -15.99
N PHE A 75 -9.83 -10.14 -14.74
CA PHE A 75 -8.59 -10.57 -14.09
C PHE A 75 -8.33 -12.06 -14.21
N GLY A 76 -9.26 -12.84 -14.76
CA GLY A 76 -9.18 -14.28 -14.96
C GLY A 76 -10.09 -15.11 -14.04
N GLY A 77 -10.94 -14.44 -13.24
CA GLY A 77 -11.91 -15.10 -12.34
C GLY A 77 -11.27 -15.85 -11.18
N ASP A 78 -12.07 -16.59 -10.47
CA ASP A 78 -11.70 -17.34 -9.28
C ASP A 78 -10.57 -18.35 -9.52
N GLU A 79 -10.58 -19.00 -10.70
CA GLU A 79 -9.53 -19.95 -11.09
C GLU A 79 -8.14 -19.30 -11.14
N ALA A 80 -8.07 -18.05 -11.65
CA ALA A 80 -6.82 -17.30 -11.72
C ALA A 80 -6.29 -16.95 -10.32
N LEU A 81 -7.17 -16.58 -9.38
CA LEU A 81 -6.76 -16.30 -8.00
C LEU A 81 -6.27 -17.57 -7.29
N HIS A 82 -6.99 -18.69 -7.40
CA HIS A 82 -6.54 -19.97 -6.86
C HIS A 82 -5.16 -20.37 -7.39
N HIS A 83 -4.93 -20.16 -8.68
CA HIS A 83 -3.63 -20.44 -9.28
C HIS A 83 -2.55 -19.50 -8.73
N LEU A 84 -2.81 -18.19 -8.68
CA LEU A 84 -1.87 -17.18 -8.19
C LEU A 84 -1.46 -17.45 -6.74
N VAL A 85 -2.43 -17.68 -5.84
CA VAL A 85 -2.17 -17.98 -4.42
C VAL A 85 -1.24 -19.19 -4.31
N ARG A 86 -1.54 -20.29 -5.02
CA ARG A 86 -0.70 -21.49 -5.00
C ARG A 86 0.73 -21.23 -5.49
N VAL A 87 0.88 -20.43 -6.56
CA VAL A 87 2.19 -20.10 -7.13
C VAL A 87 3.00 -19.23 -6.17
N LEU A 88 2.38 -18.21 -5.58
CA LEU A 88 3.01 -17.32 -4.61
C LEU A 88 3.44 -18.08 -3.34
N HIS A 89 2.52 -18.88 -2.77
CA HIS A 89 2.81 -19.67 -1.56
C HIS A 89 3.93 -20.69 -1.79
N ALA A 90 4.02 -21.29 -2.98
CA ALA A 90 5.13 -22.20 -3.32
C ALA A 90 6.51 -21.51 -3.33
N ARG A 91 6.55 -20.16 -3.41
CA ARG A 91 7.76 -19.33 -3.32
C ARG A 91 7.89 -18.62 -1.96
N GLY A 92 7.03 -18.92 -0.99
CA GLY A 92 7.00 -18.26 0.32
C GLY A 92 6.56 -16.80 0.25
N ILE A 93 5.83 -16.40 -0.79
CA ILE A 93 5.27 -15.06 -0.97
C ILE A 93 3.82 -15.05 -0.52
N ARG A 94 3.48 -14.17 0.40
CA ARG A 94 2.10 -13.96 0.90
C ARG A 94 1.30 -13.11 -0.07
N ILE A 95 -0.04 -13.16 0.08
CA ILE A 95 -0.97 -12.38 -0.73
C ILE A 95 -2.00 -11.66 0.15
N LEU A 96 -2.14 -10.36 -0.07
CA LEU A 96 -3.18 -9.52 0.52
C LEU A 96 -4.12 -9.05 -0.59
N ILE A 97 -5.41 -8.98 -0.28
CA ILE A 97 -6.42 -8.44 -1.20
C ILE A 97 -7.11 -7.22 -0.59
N ASP A 98 -7.70 -6.39 -1.43
CA ASP A 98 -8.39 -5.17 -1.02
C ASP A 98 -9.83 -5.45 -0.62
N GLY A 99 -10.25 -4.94 0.54
CA GLY A 99 -11.61 -5.02 1.06
C GLY A 99 -12.25 -3.64 1.12
N VAL A 100 -13.21 -3.39 0.24
CA VAL A 100 -13.97 -2.14 0.16
C VAL A 100 -15.31 -2.35 0.85
N PHE A 101 -15.44 -1.88 2.09
CA PHE A 101 -16.63 -2.14 2.93
C PHE A 101 -17.32 -0.86 3.40
N ASN A 102 -16.76 0.30 3.10
CA ASN A 102 -17.38 1.59 3.39
C ASN A 102 -18.57 1.88 2.46
N HIS A 103 -18.48 1.45 1.21
CA HIS A 103 -19.45 1.69 0.14
C HIS A 103 -19.50 0.49 -0.79
N CYS A 104 -20.48 0.46 -1.67
CA CYS A 104 -20.58 -0.53 -2.77
C CYS A 104 -20.82 0.19 -4.10
N GLY A 105 -20.93 -0.57 -5.18
CA GLY A 105 -21.36 -0.02 -6.46
C GLY A 105 -22.89 0.12 -6.54
N TRP A 106 -23.38 1.01 -7.39
CA TRP A 106 -24.81 1.24 -7.63
C TRP A 106 -25.59 -0.05 -7.94
N HIS A 107 -24.99 -0.95 -8.71
CA HIS A 107 -25.59 -2.24 -9.11
C HIS A 107 -25.30 -3.39 -8.13
N PHE A 108 -24.88 -3.07 -6.90
CA PHE A 108 -24.85 -4.06 -5.83
C PHE A 108 -26.26 -4.54 -5.50
N PHE A 109 -26.48 -5.84 -5.40
CA PHE A 109 -27.81 -6.44 -5.32
C PHE A 109 -28.73 -5.81 -4.28
N ALA A 110 -28.18 -5.41 -3.12
CA ALA A 110 -28.95 -4.83 -2.04
C ALA A 110 -29.40 -3.39 -2.37
N PHE A 111 -28.55 -2.63 -3.09
CA PHE A 111 -28.89 -1.28 -3.51
C PHE A 111 -29.88 -1.28 -4.69
N GLU A 112 -29.73 -2.19 -5.65
CA GLU A 112 -30.70 -2.39 -6.71
C GLU A 112 -32.10 -2.73 -6.16
N ASP A 113 -32.18 -3.60 -5.14
CA ASP A 113 -33.45 -3.91 -4.47
C ASP A 113 -34.07 -2.66 -3.82
N VAL A 114 -33.24 -1.79 -3.22
CA VAL A 114 -33.68 -0.51 -2.66
C VAL A 114 -34.21 0.43 -3.74
N VAL A 115 -33.51 0.55 -4.87
CA VAL A 115 -33.93 1.37 -6.01
C VAL A 115 -35.26 0.86 -6.59
N GLU A 116 -35.42 -0.46 -6.73
CA GLU A 116 -36.62 -1.08 -7.30
C GLU A 116 -37.83 -1.03 -6.36
N LYS A 117 -37.65 -1.35 -5.07
CA LYS A 117 -38.76 -1.54 -4.12
C LYS A 117 -38.99 -0.33 -3.19
N GLY A 118 -38.09 0.63 -3.19
CA GLY A 118 -38.17 1.82 -2.34
C GLY A 118 -38.26 1.45 -0.84
N GLU A 119 -39.21 2.05 -0.14
CA GLU A 119 -39.45 1.81 1.31
C GLU A 119 -39.79 0.36 1.66
N ALA A 120 -40.24 -0.45 0.68
CA ALA A 120 -40.58 -1.85 0.87
C ALA A 120 -39.37 -2.80 0.79
N SER A 121 -38.17 -2.29 0.44
CA SER A 121 -36.97 -3.10 0.39
C SER A 121 -36.54 -3.59 1.78
N SER A 122 -36.15 -4.86 1.88
CA SER A 122 -35.56 -5.42 3.10
C SER A 122 -34.14 -4.94 3.36
N TYR A 123 -33.50 -4.27 2.37
CA TYR A 123 -32.15 -3.74 2.44
C TYR A 123 -32.09 -2.22 2.64
N ARG A 124 -33.24 -1.53 2.80
CA ARG A 124 -33.26 -0.08 2.96
C ARG A 124 -32.39 0.42 4.12
N ASP A 125 -32.33 -0.34 5.20
CA ASP A 125 -31.56 0.01 6.40
C ASP A 125 -30.07 -0.37 6.27
N TRP A 126 -29.62 -0.83 5.09
CA TRP A 126 -28.21 -1.08 4.78
C TRP A 126 -27.46 0.15 4.32
N PHE A 127 -28.18 1.24 4.03
CA PHE A 127 -27.61 2.44 3.42
C PHE A 127 -28.02 3.70 4.19
N TYR A 128 -27.15 4.70 4.17
CA TYR A 128 -27.39 5.98 4.80
C TYR A 128 -28.15 6.96 3.92
N GLY A 129 -28.95 7.84 4.55
CA GLY A 129 -29.47 9.06 3.96
C GLY A 129 -30.46 8.89 2.81
N LEU A 130 -31.07 7.71 2.67
CA LEU A 130 -32.00 7.42 1.57
C LEU A 130 -33.22 8.33 1.58
N LYS A 131 -33.53 8.94 0.44
CA LYS A 131 -34.82 9.54 0.13
C LYS A 131 -35.50 8.78 -1.00
N PHE A 132 -36.77 8.57 -0.90
CA PHE A 132 -37.54 7.79 -1.86
C PHE A 132 -38.41 8.65 -2.78
N PRO A 133 -38.50 8.33 -4.09
CA PRO A 133 -37.77 7.24 -4.75
C PRO A 133 -36.27 7.51 -4.83
N VAL A 134 -35.43 6.47 -4.70
CA VAL A 134 -33.99 6.58 -4.89
C VAL A 134 -33.69 6.77 -6.37
N VAL A 135 -33.05 7.88 -6.72
CA VAL A 135 -32.76 8.24 -8.12
C VAL A 135 -31.29 8.65 -8.21
N CYS A 136 -30.59 8.08 -9.19
CA CYS A 136 -29.26 8.56 -9.57
C CYS A 136 -29.41 9.87 -10.35
N PRO A 137 -28.77 10.97 -9.96
CA PRO A 137 -28.78 12.19 -10.76
C PRO A 137 -28.23 11.96 -12.16
N ASP A 138 -28.83 12.59 -13.17
CA ASP A 138 -28.35 12.52 -14.56
C ASP A 138 -27.02 13.29 -14.72
N ASP A 139 -26.89 14.45 -14.07
CA ASP A 139 -25.65 15.22 -14.08
C ASP A 139 -24.68 14.70 -13.00
N PRO A 140 -23.44 14.33 -13.36
CA PRO A 140 -22.43 13.91 -12.40
C PRO A 140 -22.08 14.95 -11.32
N GLU A 141 -22.30 16.22 -11.60
CA GLU A 141 -22.05 17.30 -10.65
C GLU A 141 -23.22 17.50 -9.63
N ASP A 142 -24.36 16.85 -9.87
CA ASP A 142 -25.49 16.91 -8.98
C ASP A 142 -25.32 15.95 -7.82
N TYR A 143 -25.64 16.43 -6.60
CA TYR A 143 -25.56 15.62 -5.39
C TYR A 143 -26.73 14.64 -5.31
N PRO A 144 -26.47 13.33 -5.10
CA PRO A 144 -27.56 12.37 -4.95
C PRO A 144 -28.32 12.55 -3.63
N GLU A 145 -29.58 12.12 -3.60
CA GLU A 145 -30.42 12.14 -2.39
C GLU A 145 -30.23 10.86 -1.53
N TYR A 146 -28.98 10.38 -1.45
CA TYR A 146 -28.48 9.30 -0.58
C TYR A 146 -27.00 9.58 -0.25
N GLU A 147 -26.52 9.07 0.86
CA GLU A 147 -25.10 9.19 1.20
C GLU A 147 -24.25 8.33 0.25
N CYS A 148 -23.13 8.89 -0.21
CA CYS A 148 -22.18 8.21 -1.10
C CYS A 148 -20.75 8.57 -0.72
N PHE A 149 -19.79 7.71 -1.11
CA PHE A 149 -18.37 7.96 -0.88
C PHE A 149 -17.87 9.08 -1.78
N ALA A 150 -17.17 10.05 -1.21
CA ALA A 150 -16.49 11.15 -1.93
C ALA A 150 -17.42 11.92 -2.92
N TYR A 151 -18.71 11.98 -2.65
CA TYR A 151 -19.74 12.55 -3.52
C TYR A 151 -19.97 11.80 -4.85
N GLU A 152 -19.39 10.59 -4.99
CA GLU A 152 -19.55 9.77 -6.17
C GLU A 152 -20.88 9.02 -6.13
N ARG A 153 -21.83 9.47 -6.96
CA ARG A 153 -23.20 8.94 -7.03
C ARG A 153 -23.29 7.43 -7.31
N MET A 154 -22.26 6.86 -7.91
CA MET A 154 -22.23 5.43 -8.20
C MET A 154 -21.68 4.58 -7.06
N MET A 155 -21.33 5.22 -5.92
CA MET A 155 -20.76 4.57 -4.73
C MET A 155 -21.59 4.81 -3.46
N PRO A 156 -22.82 4.25 -3.37
CA PRO A 156 -23.68 4.42 -2.19
C PRO A 156 -23.02 3.89 -0.92
N LYS A 157 -23.11 4.69 0.16
CA LYS A 157 -22.47 4.38 1.45
C LYS A 157 -23.27 3.37 2.23
N LEU A 158 -22.58 2.34 2.74
CA LEU A 158 -23.14 1.28 3.56
C LEU A 158 -23.26 1.72 5.03
N ASP A 159 -24.36 1.37 5.69
CA ASP A 159 -24.49 1.45 7.15
C ASP A 159 -23.76 0.28 7.81
N THR A 160 -22.45 0.46 8.03
CA THR A 160 -21.59 -0.56 8.64
C THR A 160 -21.88 -0.80 10.13
N ALA A 161 -22.66 0.07 10.79
CA ALA A 161 -23.18 -0.17 12.14
C ALA A 161 -24.36 -1.16 12.15
N ASN A 162 -25.03 -1.34 11.00
CA ASN A 162 -26.13 -2.29 10.85
C ASN A 162 -25.66 -3.74 11.04
N PRO A 163 -26.27 -4.54 11.94
CA PRO A 163 -25.85 -5.91 12.20
C PRO A 163 -25.92 -6.83 10.97
N ALA A 164 -26.86 -6.64 10.06
CA ALA A 164 -27.00 -7.47 8.86
C ALA A 164 -25.89 -7.16 7.83
N VAL A 165 -25.57 -5.87 7.65
CA VAL A 165 -24.41 -5.42 6.84
C VAL A 165 -23.12 -6.02 7.39
N ARG A 166 -22.91 -5.87 8.69
CA ARG A 166 -21.73 -6.40 9.37
C ARG A 166 -21.59 -7.93 9.21
N GLU A 167 -22.68 -8.69 9.40
CA GLU A 167 -22.62 -10.16 9.24
C GLU A 167 -22.34 -10.56 7.79
N TYR A 168 -22.96 -9.88 6.82
CA TYR A 168 -22.68 -10.13 5.40
C TYR A 168 -21.19 -9.97 5.07
N PHE A 169 -20.57 -8.87 5.50
CA PHE A 169 -19.15 -8.63 5.23
C PHE A 169 -18.21 -9.48 6.10
N CYS A 170 -18.62 -9.87 7.30
CA CYS A 170 -17.88 -10.88 8.06
C CYS A 170 -17.85 -12.23 7.31
N GLU A 171 -18.95 -12.60 6.63
CA GLU A 171 -18.97 -13.81 5.80
C GLU A 171 -18.08 -13.65 4.55
N VAL A 172 -18.07 -12.48 3.91
CA VAL A 172 -17.10 -12.17 2.84
C VAL A 172 -15.67 -12.38 3.34
N GLY A 173 -15.33 -11.84 4.52
CA GLY A 173 -14.02 -12.00 5.13
C GLY A 173 -13.63 -13.47 5.34
N ARG A 174 -14.55 -14.26 5.94
CA ARG A 174 -14.35 -15.70 6.16
C ARG A 174 -14.18 -16.46 4.85
N TYR A 175 -15.00 -16.14 3.85
CA TYR A 175 -15.03 -16.83 2.56
C TYR A 175 -13.66 -16.82 1.88
N TRP A 176 -13.04 -15.66 1.75
CA TRP A 176 -11.76 -15.52 1.05
C TRP A 176 -10.60 -16.15 1.81
N VAL A 177 -10.57 -16.00 3.14
CA VAL A 177 -9.56 -16.65 3.97
C VAL A 177 -9.68 -18.18 3.89
N LYS A 178 -10.90 -18.71 4.05
CA LYS A 178 -11.15 -20.15 4.12
C LYS A 178 -10.97 -20.85 2.77
N ASN A 179 -11.49 -20.26 1.69
CA ASN A 179 -11.58 -20.93 0.39
C ASN A 179 -10.38 -20.61 -0.51
N PHE A 180 -9.78 -19.41 -0.39
CA PHE A 180 -8.68 -19.00 -1.25
C PHE A 180 -7.34 -18.93 -0.51
N HIS A 181 -7.34 -19.05 0.82
CA HIS A 181 -6.13 -19.02 1.64
C HIS A 181 -5.32 -17.73 1.45
N ILE A 182 -5.99 -16.58 1.34
CA ILE A 182 -5.32 -15.29 1.35
C ILE A 182 -4.70 -15.03 2.73
N ASP A 183 -3.56 -14.32 2.76
CA ASP A 183 -2.82 -14.06 3.99
C ASP A 183 -3.24 -12.76 4.68
N GLY A 184 -4.12 -11.98 4.07
CA GLY A 184 -4.62 -10.78 4.71
C GLY A 184 -5.45 -9.86 3.82
N TRP A 185 -5.87 -8.76 4.43
CA TRP A 185 -6.71 -7.74 3.86
C TRP A 185 -6.05 -6.36 3.98
N ARG A 186 -6.08 -5.58 2.92
CA ARG A 186 -6.00 -4.13 3.00
C ARG A 186 -7.43 -3.61 3.01
N LEU A 187 -7.76 -2.75 3.95
CA LEU A 187 -9.11 -2.31 4.24
C LEU A 187 -9.27 -0.85 3.84
N ASP A 188 -10.05 -0.66 2.77
CA ASP A 188 -10.27 0.62 2.10
C ASP A 188 -11.07 1.58 2.98
N VAL A 189 -10.72 2.88 2.95
CA VAL A 189 -11.43 3.95 3.68
C VAL A 189 -11.74 3.56 5.13
N ALA A 190 -10.78 2.93 5.80
CA ALA A 190 -11.00 2.29 7.09
C ALA A 190 -11.45 3.24 8.21
N SER A 191 -11.16 4.53 8.09
CA SER A 191 -11.57 5.57 9.04
C SER A 191 -13.06 5.95 8.99
N GLU A 192 -13.77 5.58 7.94
CA GLU A 192 -15.19 5.89 7.77
C GLU A 192 -16.13 4.72 8.09
N VAL A 193 -15.59 3.58 8.48
CA VAL A 193 -16.33 2.37 8.82
C VAL A 193 -16.46 2.24 10.34
N ASP A 194 -17.60 1.74 10.80
CA ASP A 194 -17.91 1.59 12.23
C ASP A 194 -16.90 0.71 12.96
N ASP A 195 -16.48 1.11 14.15
CA ASP A 195 -15.54 0.37 14.99
C ASP A 195 -16.04 -1.03 15.36
N GLY A 196 -17.32 -1.19 15.61
CA GLY A 196 -17.95 -2.48 15.91
C GLY A 196 -17.90 -3.43 14.73
N PHE A 197 -17.97 -2.88 13.50
CA PHE A 197 -17.74 -3.64 12.27
C PHE A 197 -16.32 -4.18 12.24
N TRP A 198 -15.31 -3.34 12.44
CA TRP A 198 -13.91 -3.79 12.39
C TRP A 198 -13.57 -4.83 13.45
N ARG A 199 -14.10 -4.67 14.67
CA ARG A 199 -13.92 -5.68 15.74
C ARG A 199 -14.56 -7.01 15.38
N ALA A 200 -15.75 -7.00 14.79
CA ALA A 200 -16.44 -8.20 14.35
C ALA A 200 -15.72 -8.85 13.15
N PHE A 201 -15.30 -8.05 12.16
CA PHE A 201 -14.56 -8.52 11.00
C PHE A 201 -13.24 -9.17 11.41
N ARG A 202 -12.45 -8.48 12.28
CA ARG A 202 -11.23 -9.08 12.84
C ARG A 202 -11.50 -10.43 13.49
N LYS A 203 -12.50 -10.51 14.35
CA LYS A 203 -12.87 -11.75 15.01
C LYS A 203 -13.20 -12.83 13.99
N ALA A 204 -14.04 -12.53 13.01
CA ALA A 204 -14.50 -13.47 11.99
C ALA A 204 -13.34 -14.07 11.17
N VAL A 205 -12.38 -13.24 10.71
CA VAL A 205 -11.26 -13.73 9.90
C VAL A 205 -10.18 -14.42 10.74
N LYS A 206 -9.91 -13.92 11.95
CA LYS A 206 -8.91 -14.51 12.86
C LYS A 206 -9.36 -15.83 13.49
N GLU A 207 -10.66 -16.13 13.51
CA GLU A 207 -11.19 -17.45 13.89
C GLU A 207 -10.89 -18.52 12.83
N ILE A 208 -10.73 -18.13 11.56
CA ILE A 208 -10.33 -19.04 10.47
C ILE A 208 -8.82 -19.24 10.48
N ASP A 209 -8.07 -18.14 10.48
CA ASP A 209 -6.62 -18.14 10.55
C ASP A 209 -6.14 -16.95 11.41
N PRO A 210 -5.51 -17.18 12.58
CA PRO A 210 -5.03 -16.13 13.47
C PRO A 210 -3.92 -15.25 12.85
N ASP A 211 -3.21 -15.76 11.83
CA ASP A 211 -2.10 -15.07 11.18
C ASP A 211 -2.52 -14.16 10.01
N VAL A 212 -3.81 -14.16 9.65
CA VAL A 212 -4.35 -13.24 8.62
C VAL A 212 -4.09 -11.79 9.02
N LEU A 213 -3.39 -11.04 8.17
CA LEU A 213 -3.02 -9.65 8.42
C LEU A 213 -4.15 -8.70 8.05
N LEU A 214 -4.46 -7.74 8.93
CA LEU A 214 -5.42 -6.66 8.68
C LEU A 214 -4.70 -5.32 8.63
N ILE A 215 -4.66 -4.69 7.46
CA ILE A 215 -4.02 -3.39 7.21
C ILE A 215 -5.10 -2.37 6.86
N GLY A 216 -5.34 -1.41 7.74
CA GLY A 216 -6.29 -0.33 7.46
C GLY A 216 -5.67 0.76 6.59
N GLU A 217 -6.44 1.28 5.64
CA GLU A 217 -6.10 2.54 5.02
C GLU A 217 -6.58 3.68 5.91
N VAL A 218 -5.62 4.35 6.54
CA VAL A 218 -5.86 5.52 7.39
C VAL A 218 -4.84 6.59 7.04
N TRP A 219 -5.31 7.73 6.57
CA TRP A 219 -4.45 8.83 6.11
C TRP A 219 -3.91 9.71 7.24
N GLU A 220 -4.49 9.56 8.42
CA GLU A 220 -4.19 10.33 9.62
C GLU A 220 -3.49 9.47 10.68
N SER A 221 -3.45 9.98 11.91
CA SER A 221 -2.95 9.21 13.04
C SER A 221 -3.85 8.00 13.33
N ALA A 222 -3.32 6.81 13.15
CA ALA A 222 -4.05 5.55 13.26
C ALA A 222 -4.12 4.96 14.69
N GLY A 223 -3.70 5.70 15.71
CA GLY A 223 -3.64 5.21 17.09
C GLY A 223 -4.94 4.62 17.62
N HIS A 224 -6.09 5.13 17.16
CA HIS A 224 -7.41 4.63 17.51
C HIS A 224 -7.60 3.17 17.06
N TRP A 225 -7.26 2.85 15.82
CA TRP A 225 -7.46 1.52 15.23
C TRP A 225 -6.38 0.50 15.59
N LEU A 226 -5.24 0.95 16.14
CA LEU A 226 -4.08 0.11 16.48
C LEU A 226 -4.03 -0.27 17.97
N GLN A 227 -5.22 -0.46 18.60
CA GLN A 227 -5.30 -0.87 20.02
C GLN A 227 -5.21 -2.40 20.19
N GLY A 228 -5.19 -3.19 19.09
CA GLY A 228 -5.10 -4.64 19.09
C GLY A 228 -6.43 -5.36 18.86
N ASP A 229 -7.50 -4.61 18.72
CA ASP A 229 -8.87 -5.11 18.56
C ASP A 229 -9.47 -4.90 17.16
N MET A 230 -8.81 -4.09 16.30
CA MET A 230 -9.24 -3.82 14.93
C MET A 230 -8.17 -4.18 13.91
N PHE A 231 -7.08 -3.41 13.79
CA PHE A 231 -6.05 -3.66 12.78
C PHE A 231 -4.74 -4.13 13.39
N ASP A 232 -3.95 -4.86 12.58
CA ASP A 232 -2.56 -5.24 12.90
C ASP A 232 -1.59 -4.17 12.40
N SER A 233 -1.99 -3.41 11.37
CA SER A 233 -1.17 -2.42 10.68
C SER A 233 -2.04 -1.36 10.03
N THR A 234 -1.41 -0.27 9.59
CA THR A 234 -2.02 0.70 8.68
C THR A 234 -1.02 1.12 7.60
N MET A 235 -1.55 1.63 6.47
CA MET A 235 -0.76 2.30 5.45
C MET A 235 -0.20 3.60 6.03
N ASN A 236 1.13 3.70 6.11
CA ASN A 236 1.81 4.78 6.83
C ASN A 236 2.00 6.02 5.96
N TYR A 237 0.95 6.77 5.71
CA TYR A 237 1.00 8.02 4.94
C TYR A 237 1.80 9.13 5.63
N ASP A 238 1.91 9.11 6.97
CA ASP A 238 2.81 10.02 7.69
C ASP A 238 4.28 9.79 7.32
N PHE A 239 4.69 8.53 7.18
CA PHE A 239 6.02 8.19 6.69
C PHE A 239 6.27 8.80 5.31
N ARG A 240 5.35 8.59 4.36
CA ARG A 240 5.40 9.17 3.03
C ARG A 240 5.54 10.69 3.09
N LYS A 241 4.69 11.36 3.88
CA LYS A 241 4.70 12.81 4.06
C LYS A 241 6.06 13.34 4.53
N HIS A 242 6.64 12.68 5.53
CA HIS A 242 7.95 13.11 6.05
C HIS A 242 9.08 12.84 5.06
N CYS A 243 9.04 11.71 4.33
CA CYS A 243 9.98 11.43 3.26
C CYS A 243 9.87 12.45 2.11
N ASN A 244 8.65 12.84 1.73
CA ASN A 244 8.43 13.86 0.70
C ASN A 244 9.08 15.21 1.09
N LEU A 245 8.79 15.70 2.29
CA LEU A 245 9.36 16.95 2.80
C LEU A 245 10.90 16.94 2.84
N PHE A 246 11.50 15.79 3.21
CA PHE A 246 12.95 15.71 3.40
C PHE A 246 13.70 15.37 2.11
N PHE A 247 13.29 14.32 1.37
CA PHE A 247 14.01 13.83 0.19
C PHE A 247 13.58 14.51 -1.12
N ALA A 248 12.28 14.67 -1.34
CA ALA A 248 11.76 15.18 -2.61
C ALA A 248 11.73 16.72 -2.63
N GLU A 249 11.02 17.35 -1.72
CA GLU A 249 10.90 18.81 -1.65
C GLU A 249 12.15 19.49 -1.07
N GLN A 250 12.84 18.78 -0.18
CA GLN A 250 13.97 19.34 0.60
C GLN A 250 13.61 20.60 1.41
N SER A 251 12.34 20.68 1.84
CA SER A 251 11.76 21.83 2.55
C SER A 251 12.07 21.85 4.06
N ILE A 252 12.52 20.73 4.62
CA ILE A 252 12.92 20.60 6.04
C ILE A 252 14.37 20.12 6.15
N ASP A 253 15.05 20.45 7.23
CA ASP A 253 16.42 19.99 7.51
C ASP A 253 16.44 18.62 8.24
N ALA A 254 17.64 18.09 8.49
CA ALA A 254 17.80 16.80 9.15
C ALA A 254 17.26 16.78 10.58
N SER A 255 17.37 17.88 11.32
CA SER A 255 16.86 18.01 12.70
C SER A 255 15.32 17.93 12.72
N ASP A 256 14.66 18.66 11.82
CA ASP A 256 13.20 18.61 11.69
C ASP A 256 12.72 17.24 11.24
N PHE A 257 13.41 16.63 10.27
CA PHE A 257 13.09 15.28 9.82
C PHE A 257 13.24 14.26 10.94
N ALA A 258 14.36 14.27 11.66
CA ALA A 258 14.60 13.39 12.80
C ALA A 258 13.54 13.53 13.90
N GLY A 259 13.13 14.77 14.20
CA GLY A 259 12.04 15.04 15.15
C GLY A 259 10.73 14.39 14.69
N ARG A 260 10.33 14.62 13.46
CA ARG A 260 9.06 14.10 12.88
C ARG A 260 8.99 12.56 12.85
N ILE A 261 10.07 11.90 12.40
CA ILE A 261 10.10 10.43 12.36
C ILE A 261 10.14 9.83 13.78
N THR A 262 10.79 10.51 14.75
CA THR A 262 10.79 10.08 16.13
C THR A 262 9.39 10.21 16.75
N ASP A 263 8.72 11.34 16.56
CA ASP A 263 7.33 11.53 16.99
C ASP A 263 6.38 10.48 16.41
N MET A 264 6.56 10.15 15.12
CA MET A 264 5.77 9.12 14.46
C MET A 264 6.00 7.73 15.11
N LEU A 265 7.25 7.37 15.41
CA LEU A 265 7.57 6.09 16.06
C LEU A 265 7.00 6.00 17.48
N MET A 266 6.94 7.12 18.20
CA MET A 266 6.44 7.17 19.58
C MET A 266 4.92 7.28 19.69
N ARG A 267 4.21 7.48 18.58
CA ARG A 267 2.76 7.68 18.55
C ARG A 267 1.99 6.39 18.87
N TYR A 268 2.53 5.26 18.48
CA TYR A 268 1.88 3.95 18.61
C TYR A 268 2.52 3.09 19.68
N ARG A 269 1.80 2.05 20.12
CA ARG A 269 2.38 1.03 20.99
C ARG A 269 3.58 0.38 20.30
N MET A 270 4.60 0.02 21.08
CA MET A 270 5.84 -0.55 20.54
C MET A 270 5.62 -1.75 19.62
N GLN A 271 4.60 -2.59 19.91
CA GLN A 271 4.27 -3.75 19.09
C GLN A 271 3.71 -3.39 17.71
N MET A 272 3.06 -2.22 17.60
CA MET A 272 2.40 -1.80 16.36
C MET A 272 3.33 -1.02 15.42
N THR A 273 4.37 -0.40 15.96
CA THR A 273 5.32 0.40 15.19
C THR A 273 6.05 -0.42 14.11
N PRO A 274 6.59 -1.64 14.40
CA PRO A 274 7.25 -2.46 13.40
C PRO A 274 6.31 -3.05 12.34
N ALA A 275 5.01 -3.04 12.61
CA ALA A 275 4.01 -3.57 11.69
C ALA A 275 3.49 -2.53 10.69
N GLN A 276 3.85 -1.23 10.83
CA GLN A 276 3.33 -0.19 9.93
C GLN A 276 3.84 -0.38 8.50
N MET A 277 2.92 -0.30 7.53
CA MET A 277 3.21 -0.44 6.10
C MET A 277 3.73 0.89 5.54
N ASN A 278 5.05 1.02 5.46
CA ASN A 278 5.70 2.23 4.95
C ASN A 278 5.67 2.27 3.42
N LEU A 279 5.23 3.38 2.87
CA LEU A 279 5.15 3.60 1.43
C LEU A 279 5.76 4.96 1.05
N LEU A 280 6.33 5.06 -0.14
CA LEU A 280 6.71 6.34 -0.76
C LEU A 280 5.61 6.83 -1.69
N ASP A 281 4.93 5.90 -2.36
CA ASP A 281 3.79 6.13 -3.23
C ASP A 281 2.84 4.91 -3.28
N SER A 282 1.72 5.08 -3.95
CA SER A 282 0.69 4.06 -4.13
C SER A 282 -0.14 4.38 -5.38
N HIS A 283 -1.21 3.60 -5.59
CA HIS A 283 -2.19 3.85 -6.64
C HIS A 283 -3.06 5.10 -6.41
N ASP A 284 -2.97 5.75 -5.22
CA ASP A 284 -3.77 6.93 -4.86
C ASP A 284 -2.97 8.23 -4.82
N VAL A 285 -1.66 8.14 -5.01
CA VAL A 285 -0.77 9.29 -4.91
C VAL A 285 0.30 9.27 -5.99
N SER A 286 0.80 10.46 -6.32
CA SER A 286 1.86 10.64 -7.32
C SER A 286 3.10 9.79 -7.03
N ARG A 287 3.76 9.32 -8.09
CA ARG A 287 5.02 8.59 -8.01
C ARG A 287 6.10 9.43 -7.34
N PHE A 288 6.81 8.86 -6.39
CA PHE A 288 7.80 9.59 -5.58
C PHE A 288 8.98 10.10 -6.41
N LEU A 289 9.40 9.36 -7.43
CA LEU A 289 10.42 9.84 -8.37
C LEU A 289 9.98 11.12 -9.09
N SER A 290 8.69 11.25 -9.44
CA SER A 290 8.14 12.51 -10.01
C SER A 290 8.18 13.66 -9.01
N LEU A 291 7.88 13.39 -7.73
CA LEU A 291 7.99 14.40 -6.66
C LEU A 291 9.45 14.83 -6.44
N CYS A 292 10.42 13.95 -6.70
CA CYS A 292 11.84 14.29 -6.73
C CYS A 292 12.25 15.08 -7.97
N GLY A 293 11.33 15.43 -8.87
CA GLY A 293 11.64 16.08 -10.15
C GLY A 293 12.42 15.18 -11.12
N GLY A 294 12.31 13.88 -10.99
CA GLY A 294 13.09 12.90 -11.77
C GLY A 294 14.53 12.70 -11.27
N ASP A 295 14.94 13.35 -10.17
CA ASP A 295 16.29 13.18 -9.61
C ASP A 295 16.44 11.81 -8.94
N MET A 296 17.07 10.91 -9.66
CA MET A 296 17.31 9.52 -9.25
C MET A 296 18.15 9.41 -7.96
N ARG A 297 19.00 10.39 -7.66
CA ARG A 297 19.84 10.39 -6.46
C ARG A 297 18.98 10.61 -5.22
N ARG A 298 18.06 11.59 -5.25
CA ARG A 298 17.09 11.84 -4.17
C ARG A 298 16.20 10.64 -3.93
N TYR A 299 15.72 10.04 -5.02
CA TYR A 299 14.85 8.86 -4.96
C TYR A 299 15.55 7.67 -4.30
N ARG A 300 16.80 7.36 -4.69
CA ARG A 300 17.58 6.27 -4.06
C ARG A 300 17.79 6.47 -2.56
N LEU A 301 18.00 7.69 -2.11
CA LEU A 301 18.11 7.98 -0.67
C LEU A 301 16.79 7.71 0.08
N ALA A 302 15.65 8.07 -0.51
CA ALA A 302 14.34 7.76 0.07
C ALA A 302 14.07 6.26 0.14
N ILE A 303 14.41 5.50 -0.93
CA ILE A 303 14.33 4.04 -0.95
C ILE A 303 15.23 3.43 0.12
N LEU A 304 16.48 3.85 0.22
CA LEU A 304 17.41 3.37 1.24
C LEU A 304 16.83 3.62 2.65
N PHE A 305 16.32 4.83 2.88
CA PHE A 305 15.69 5.16 4.16
C PHE A 305 14.51 4.22 4.45
N MET A 306 13.59 4.03 3.50
CA MET A 306 12.46 3.12 3.66
C MET A 306 12.90 1.68 3.96
N MET A 307 13.92 1.18 3.27
CA MET A 307 14.43 -0.19 3.46
C MET A 307 15.21 -0.38 4.76
N THR A 308 15.71 0.69 5.37
CA THR A 308 16.47 0.63 6.63
C THR A 308 15.68 1.11 7.84
N PHE A 309 14.53 1.72 7.64
CA PHE A 309 13.65 2.21 8.69
C PHE A 309 12.83 1.09 9.36
N VAL A 310 12.18 1.43 10.50
CA VAL A 310 11.25 0.54 11.21
C VAL A 310 9.95 0.43 10.44
N GLY A 311 9.39 -0.76 10.31
CA GLY A 311 8.14 -1.02 9.63
C GLY A 311 8.29 -1.98 8.44
N MET A 312 7.22 -2.16 7.68
CA MET A 312 7.16 -3.00 6.48
C MET A 312 7.31 -2.10 5.24
N PRO A 313 8.46 -2.12 4.54
CA PRO A 313 8.63 -1.33 3.33
C PRO A 313 7.76 -1.88 2.20
N THR A 314 7.12 -0.97 1.45
CA THR A 314 6.24 -1.30 0.32
C THR A 314 6.78 -0.69 -0.95
N VAL A 315 6.82 -1.47 -2.01
CA VAL A 315 7.19 -1.04 -3.36
C VAL A 315 5.92 -1.06 -4.21
N PHE A 316 5.54 0.07 -4.75
CA PHE A 316 4.47 0.14 -5.73
C PHE A 316 5.02 -0.34 -7.09
N TYR A 317 4.31 -1.20 -7.81
CA TYR A 317 4.82 -1.80 -9.05
C TYR A 317 5.36 -0.75 -10.01
N GLY A 318 6.56 -0.99 -10.55
CA GLY A 318 7.24 -0.08 -11.47
C GLY A 318 8.12 0.97 -10.81
N ASP A 319 8.09 1.12 -9.48
CA ASP A 319 9.02 2.00 -8.75
C ASP A 319 10.47 1.59 -8.98
N GLU A 320 10.71 0.29 -8.95
CA GLU A 320 12.00 -0.32 -9.21
C GLU A 320 12.47 -0.17 -10.67
N LEU A 321 11.55 0.17 -11.57
CA LEU A 321 11.82 0.46 -12.97
C LEU A 321 11.85 1.96 -13.31
N GLY A 322 11.61 2.81 -12.29
CA GLY A 322 11.65 4.25 -12.44
C GLY A 322 10.40 4.86 -13.08
N VAL A 323 9.24 4.23 -12.88
CA VAL A 323 7.96 4.79 -13.32
C VAL A 323 7.74 6.15 -12.69
N GLN A 324 7.28 7.09 -13.49
CA GLN A 324 6.91 8.45 -13.11
C GLN A 324 5.42 8.67 -13.38
N GLY A 325 4.82 9.68 -12.73
CA GLY A 325 3.45 10.09 -12.92
C GLY A 325 2.99 11.01 -11.80
N LEU A 326 2.33 12.10 -12.14
CA LEU A 326 1.73 13.07 -11.21
C LEU A 326 0.21 12.96 -11.18
N SER A 327 -0.41 12.56 -12.29
CA SER A 327 -1.85 12.30 -12.40
C SER A 327 -2.15 10.80 -12.28
N GLU A 328 -3.40 10.48 -11.94
CA GLU A 328 -3.85 9.09 -11.83
C GLU A 328 -3.59 8.27 -13.10
N GLU A 329 -3.79 8.89 -14.26
CA GLU A 329 -3.53 8.27 -15.56
C GLU A 329 -2.07 7.90 -15.76
N GLU A 330 -1.18 8.72 -15.26
CA GLU A 330 0.27 8.56 -15.40
C GLU A 330 0.80 7.52 -14.39
N TYR A 331 0.45 7.65 -13.09
CA TYR A 331 1.02 6.77 -12.08
C TYR A 331 0.40 5.35 -12.06
N ARG A 332 -0.78 5.13 -12.68
CA ARG A 332 -1.38 3.80 -12.87
C ARG A 332 -1.09 3.20 -14.25
N CYS A 333 0.01 3.60 -14.91
CA CYS A 333 0.40 3.10 -16.23
C CYS A 333 0.73 1.59 -16.21
N PRO A 334 0.76 0.91 -17.38
CA PRO A 334 1.29 -0.44 -17.50
C PRO A 334 2.76 -0.53 -17.10
N MET A 335 3.18 -1.70 -16.58
CA MET A 335 4.56 -1.99 -16.19
C MET A 335 5.51 -1.87 -17.39
N PRO A 336 6.60 -1.06 -17.30
CA PRO A 336 7.56 -0.89 -18.39
C PRO A 336 8.66 -1.96 -18.33
N TRP A 337 8.34 -3.19 -18.69
CA TRP A 337 9.21 -4.37 -18.60
C TRP A 337 10.58 -4.20 -19.25
N ASP A 338 10.73 -3.35 -20.26
CA ASP A 338 11.99 -3.10 -20.95
C ASP A 338 13.09 -2.52 -20.02
N ASN A 339 12.73 -2.03 -18.84
CA ASN A 339 13.64 -1.43 -17.86
C ASN A 339 14.10 -2.38 -16.73
N GLU A 340 13.77 -3.66 -16.78
CA GLU A 340 14.04 -4.64 -15.70
C GLU A 340 15.51 -4.78 -15.30
N ASN A 341 16.43 -4.49 -16.22
CA ASN A 341 17.88 -4.55 -16.00
C ASN A 341 18.50 -3.17 -15.70
N SER A 342 17.71 -2.19 -15.30
CA SER A 342 18.20 -0.86 -14.95
C SER A 342 19.06 -0.87 -13.68
N THR A 343 19.92 0.14 -13.55
CA THR A 343 20.70 0.35 -12.31
C THR A 343 19.81 0.62 -11.10
N LEU A 344 18.61 1.18 -11.31
CA LEU A 344 17.64 1.38 -10.25
C LEU A 344 17.06 0.06 -9.76
N CYS A 345 16.67 -0.83 -10.65
CA CYS A 345 16.19 -2.17 -10.29
C CYS A 345 17.24 -2.94 -9.48
N THR A 346 18.52 -2.86 -9.90
CA THR A 346 19.64 -3.43 -9.14
C THR A 346 19.73 -2.83 -7.73
N PHE A 347 19.58 -1.52 -7.60
CA PHE A 347 19.61 -0.84 -6.31
C PHE A 347 18.47 -1.32 -5.38
N PHE A 348 17.23 -1.49 -5.88
CA PHE A 348 16.15 -2.07 -5.12
C PHE A 348 16.46 -3.50 -4.65
N LYS A 349 16.95 -4.36 -5.55
CA LYS A 349 17.34 -5.74 -5.21
C LYS A 349 18.40 -5.76 -4.10
N GLU A 350 19.42 -4.92 -4.18
CA GLU A 350 20.48 -4.80 -3.17
C GLU A 350 19.94 -4.29 -1.82
N ALA A 351 19.10 -3.26 -1.83
CA ALA A 351 18.49 -2.70 -0.61
C ALA A 351 17.56 -3.71 0.09
N ILE A 352 16.75 -4.44 -0.67
CA ILE A 352 15.88 -5.51 -0.16
C ILE A 352 16.72 -6.66 0.40
N ALA A 353 17.75 -7.10 -0.33
CA ALA A 353 18.65 -8.17 0.11
C ALA A 353 19.40 -7.79 1.39
N MET A 354 19.90 -6.55 1.49
CA MET A 354 20.51 -6.01 2.70
C MET A 354 19.54 -6.08 3.90
N ARG A 355 18.29 -5.61 3.74
CA ARG A 355 17.27 -5.67 4.80
C ARG A 355 16.99 -7.10 5.23
N LYS A 356 16.88 -8.05 4.29
CA LYS A 356 16.67 -9.47 4.60
C LYS A 356 17.85 -10.07 5.37
N LYS A 357 19.07 -9.70 5.04
CA LYS A 357 20.29 -10.23 5.63
C LYS A 357 20.60 -9.66 7.01
N LEU A 358 20.38 -8.36 7.22
CA LEU A 358 20.72 -7.66 8.45
C LEU A 358 19.52 -7.62 9.40
N GLU A 359 19.55 -8.46 10.41
CA GLU A 359 18.45 -8.61 11.38
C GLU A 359 18.08 -7.31 12.10
N PRO A 360 19.02 -6.42 12.49
CA PRO A 360 18.68 -5.12 13.07
C PRO A 360 17.75 -4.27 12.20
N LEU A 361 17.82 -4.39 10.88
CA LEU A 361 16.94 -3.62 9.96
C LEU A 361 15.49 -4.09 10.02
N ARG A 362 15.24 -5.35 10.44
CA ARG A 362 13.90 -5.94 10.58
C ARG A 362 13.35 -5.83 11.99
N CYS A 363 14.18 -6.15 12.99
CA CYS A 363 13.75 -6.35 14.37
C CYS A 363 14.34 -5.34 15.36
N GLY A 364 15.31 -4.51 14.93
CA GLY A 364 16.07 -3.65 15.83
C GLY A 364 15.35 -2.36 16.21
N ASP A 365 15.81 -1.80 17.33
CA ASP A 365 15.43 -0.47 17.77
C ASP A 365 15.97 0.60 16.81
N PHE A 366 15.32 1.76 16.80
CA PHE A 366 15.74 2.92 16.00
C PHE A 366 16.27 4.02 16.90
N ARG A 367 17.45 4.55 16.57
CA ARG A 367 18.05 5.68 17.30
C ARG A 367 18.70 6.66 16.34
N VAL A 368 18.31 7.93 16.43
CA VAL A 368 19.04 9.02 15.76
C VAL A 368 20.39 9.22 16.47
N VAL A 369 21.47 9.18 15.70
CA VAL A 369 22.85 9.41 16.17
C VAL A 369 23.23 10.87 15.98
N SER A 370 22.94 11.42 14.80
CA SER A 370 23.20 12.83 14.49
C SER A 370 22.19 13.37 13.47
N ALA A 371 21.68 14.55 13.73
CA ALA A 371 20.80 15.30 12.82
C ALA A 371 20.85 16.78 13.19
N GLU A 372 21.73 17.52 12.53
CA GLU A 372 21.96 18.93 12.86
C GLU A 372 20.99 19.86 12.13
N ARG A 373 20.64 20.96 12.81
CA ARG A 373 19.82 22.03 12.22
C ARG A 373 20.54 22.68 11.05
N GLY A 374 19.79 22.93 9.97
CA GLY A 374 20.32 23.49 8.73
C GLY A 374 21.17 22.54 7.91
N SER A 375 21.30 21.27 8.33
CA SER A 375 22.04 20.22 7.63
C SER A 375 21.10 19.29 6.84
N GLY A 376 21.62 18.69 5.75
CA GLY A 376 20.99 17.58 5.03
C GLY A 376 21.49 16.21 5.49
N LEU A 377 22.43 16.16 6.44
CA LEU A 377 22.97 14.91 6.96
C LEU A 377 22.12 14.37 8.11
N ILE A 378 21.63 13.14 7.96
CA ILE A 378 21.06 12.36 9.05
C ILE A 378 21.87 11.08 9.26
N ILE A 379 22.21 10.79 10.50
CA ILE A 379 22.87 9.54 10.92
C ILE A 379 21.98 8.88 11.95
N TYR A 380 21.63 7.62 11.74
CA TYR A 380 20.83 6.82 12.66
C TYR A 380 21.32 5.39 12.73
N ALA A 381 20.97 4.70 13.78
CA ALA A 381 21.33 3.32 14.01
C ALA A 381 20.09 2.45 14.22
N ARG A 382 20.21 1.19 13.78
CA ARG A 382 19.33 0.08 14.07
C ARG A 382 20.11 -0.94 14.89
N GLU A 383 19.58 -1.31 16.06
CA GLU A 383 20.29 -2.18 17.00
C GLU A 383 19.42 -3.37 17.38
N TYR A 384 19.97 -4.57 17.27
CA TYR A 384 19.33 -5.81 17.70
C TYR A 384 20.37 -6.80 18.21
N CYS A 385 20.14 -7.39 19.39
CA CYS A 385 21.12 -8.22 20.07
C CYS A 385 22.47 -7.49 20.19
N ASN A 386 23.55 -8.09 19.65
CA ASN A 386 24.88 -7.52 19.67
C ASN A 386 25.31 -6.94 18.30
N GLN A 387 24.34 -6.70 17.41
CA GLN A 387 24.63 -6.14 16.10
C GLN A 387 24.02 -4.73 15.98
N ARG A 388 24.82 -3.83 15.45
CA ARG A 388 24.43 -2.46 15.13
C ARG A 388 24.64 -2.18 13.65
N VAL A 389 23.63 -1.62 13.00
CA VAL A 389 23.70 -1.10 11.65
C VAL A 389 23.56 0.42 11.72
N THR A 390 24.60 1.15 11.33
CA THR A 390 24.59 2.62 11.28
C THR A 390 24.43 3.09 9.84
N ILE A 391 23.48 3.98 9.60
CA ILE A 391 23.16 4.52 8.30
C ILE A 391 23.41 6.02 8.30
N CYS A 392 24.25 6.49 7.37
CA CYS A 392 24.55 7.88 7.12
C CYS A 392 23.94 8.28 5.78
N ILE A 393 23.08 9.29 5.75
CA ILE A 393 22.46 9.81 4.53
C ILE A 393 22.72 11.32 4.44
N ASN A 394 23.40 11.76 3.40
CA ASN A 394 23.54 13.17 3.04
C ASN A 394 22.58 13.48 1.89
N ARG A 395 21.40 14.04 2.21
CA ARG A 395 20.34 14.27 1.21
C ARG A 395 20.66 15.38 0.21
N GLY A 396 21.74 16.12 0.43
CA GLY A 396 22.17 17.19 -0.45
C GLY A 396 22.84 18.37 0.27
N GLY A 397 23.54 19.17 -0.51
CA GLY A 397 24.28 20.33 -0.04
C GLY A 397 25.79 20.12 -0.09
N LYS A 398 26.48 20.37 1.01
CA LYS A 398 27.95 20.21 1.08
C LYS A 398 28.35 18.78 1.42
N ALA A 399 29.52 18.38 0.94
CA ALA A 399 30.15 17.15 1.43
C ALA A 399 30.49 17.30 2.92
N VAL A 400 30.28 16.21 3.67
CA VAL A 400 30.43 16.16 5.14
C VAL A 400 31.44 15.09 5.50
N ASP A 401 32.34 15.42 6.43
CA ASP A 401 33.28 14.43 6.98
C ASP A 401 32.57 13.63 8.10
N LEU A 402 32.66 12.31 8.04
CA LEU A 402 32.16 11.42 9.07
C LEU A 402 33.22 11.26 10.16
N ASP A 403 32.99 11.86 11.33
CA ASP A 403 33.96 11.97 12.40
C ASP A 403 34.18 10.67 13.20
N GLU A 404 33.16 9.80 13.24
CA GLU A 404 33.18 8.57 14.04
C GLU A 404 33.45 7.33 13.17
N GLU A 405 33.99 6.28 13.84
CA GLU A 405 34.06 4.96 13.24
C GLU A 405 32.77 4.18 13.60
N TYR A 406 31.96 3.90 12.58
CA TYR A 406 30.64 3.26 12.78
C TYR A 406 30.66 1.74 12.57
N GLY A 407 31.86 1.14 12.45
CA GLY A 407 32.06 -0.26 12.16
C GLY A 407 32.54 -0.53 10.73
N LYS A 408 32.33 -1.74 10.24
CA LYS A 408 32.77 -2.13 8.88
C LYS A 408 31.80 -1.59 7.83
N LEU A 409 32.32 -0.93 6.81
CA LEU A 409 31.53 -0.50 5.66
C LEU A 409 30.89 -1.71 4.97
N HIS A 410 29.56 -1.67 4.82
CA HIS A 410 28.77 -2.69 4.17
C HIS A 410 28.34 -2.28 2.76
N TRP A 411 27.85 -1.02 2.61
CA TRP A 411 27.38 -0.48 1.33
C TRP A 411 27.47 1.04 1.33
N SER A 412 27.85 1.64 0.20
CA SER A 412 27.89 3.11 0.07
C SER A 412 27.81 3.54 -1.38
N GLU A 413 27.28 4.76 -1.57
CA GLU A 413 27.45 5.57 -2.78
C GLU A 413 27.89 6.96 -2.35
N GLY A 414 28.81 7.59 -3.10
CA GLY A 414 29.30 8.93 -2.82
C GLY A 414 30.12 9.06 -1.52
N LEU A 415 30.75 7.98 -1.04
CA LEU A 415 31.70 7.99 0.07
C LEU A 415 33.12 7.81 -0.45
N ASP A 416 34.02 8.74 -0.08
CA ASP A 416 35.45 8.63 -0.31
C ASP A 416 36.21 8.80 1.02
N HIS A 417 36.87 7.73 1.46
CA HIS A 417 37.42 7.61 2.80
C HIS A 417 36.37 7.89 3.89
N ARG A 418 36.39 9.10 4.47
CA ARG A 418 35.43 9.56 5.49
C ARG A 418 34.52 10.67 4.98
N LYS A 419 34.68 11.10 3.75
CA LYS A 419 33.95 12.23 3.17
C LYS A 419 32.71 11.73 2.41
N LEU A 420 31.56 12.03 2.94
CA LEU A 420 30.26 11.70 2.33
C LEU A 420 29.81 12.90 1.47
N TYR A 421 29.81 12.67 0.17
CA TYR A 421 29.44 13.71 -0.81
C TYR A 421 27.93 13.96 -0.86
N ASP A 422 27.59 14.98 -1.62
CA ASP A 422 26.22 15.37 -1.93
C ASP A 422 25.42 14.20 -2.52
N HIS A 423 24.21 13.95 -1.96
CA HIS A 423 23.36 12.80 -2.29
C HIS A 423 24.04 11.43 -2.09
N GLY A 424 25.02 11.35 -1.20
CA GLY A 424 25.68 10.11 -0.82
C GLY A 424 25.07 9.44 0.39
N PHE A 425 25.35 8.16 0.52
CA PHE A 425 25.01 7.37 1.71
C PHE A 425 26.14 6.38 2.08
N ALA A 426 26.14 5.97 3.33
CA ALA A 426 26.98 4.88 3.81
C ALA A 426 26.22 4.05 4.87
N VAL A 427 26.36 2.73 4.77
CA VAL A 427 25.82 1.76 5.71
C VAL A 427 26.98 0.99 6.33
N PHE A 428 27.09 1.05 7.63
CA PHE A 428 28.11 0.36 8.42
C PHE A 428 27.49 -0.71 9.30
N VAL A 429 28.21 -1.78 9.54
CA VAL A 429 27.81 -2.89 10.41
C VAL A 429 28.88 -3.13 11.46
N ASP A 430 28.47 -3.17 12.72
CA ASP A 430 29.28 -3.51 13.87
C ASP A 430 28.65 -4.66 14.65
N GLY A 431 29.49 -5.55 15.18
CA GLY A 431 29.05 -6.72 15.90
C GLY A 431 28.55 -7.88 15.00
N GLN A 432 28.10 -8.94 15.66
CA GLN A 432 27.48 -10.13 15.03
C GLN A 432 26.21 -10.50 15.81
N CYS A 433 25.14 -10.84 15.08
CA CYS A 433 23.96 -11.50 15.68
C CYS A 433 24.19 -13.01 15.80
#